data_bd8c965aa601b450d283148ca050e3e8
#
_entry.id   bd8c965aa601b450d283148ca050e3e8
#
_cell.length_a   1.000
_cell.length_b   1.000
_cell.length_c   1.000
_cell.angle_alpha   90.00
_cell.angle_beta   90.00
_cell.angle_gamma   90.00
#
_symmetry.space_group_name_H-M   'P 1'
#
loop_
_entity.id
_entity.type
_entity.pdbx_description
1 polymer ?
#
loop_
_entity_poly.entity_id
_entity_poly.type
_entity_poly.pdbx_seq_one_letter_code
_entity_poly.pdbx_strand_id
1 'polypeptide(L)'
;MKDLLATNLFTSISSDIMGVAGKISAADKVILIAPADVEGAVALSQLEASLLDQSKNYQRKLLPPRKHNDGTEDEKTKDFEGLVIEIQPFFESQSMFEVDGNRIKIFPLSVGINLSKSKRDHHGAIECVALCAAIAHNLSPDGVRVRKQRPLAISGSWLRGAFDTNYDPVYSLLRDHLKEEGSLDIRPMPEVAKPLSDMIPNFPERMFKSCLVCSFAT
;
A
#
# COMPACT_ATOMS: atom_id res chain seq x y z
N MET A 1 10.68 11.39 8.64
CA MET A 1 9.32 11.23 8.04
C MET A 1 8.28 11.60 9.08
N LYS A 2 7.13 12.14 8.65
CA LYS A 2 5.98 12.29 9.57
C LYS A 2 5.37 10.91 9.84
N ASP A 3 4.79 10.74 11.04
CA ASP A 3 4.14 9.48 11.39
C ASP A 3 2.86 9.28 10.57
N LEU A 4 2.79 8.19 9.80
CA LEU A 4 1.58 7.79 9.05
C LEU A 4 0.42 7.49 9.97
N LEU A 5 0.69 6.86 11.12
CA LEU A 5 -0.35 6.45 12.06
C LEU A 5 -1.03 7.66 12.75
N ALA A 6 -0.37 8.82 12.76
CA ALA A 6 -0.95 10.06 13.28
C ALA A 6 -1.96 10.72 12.32
N THR A 7 -2.10 10.20 11.10
CA THR A 7 -3.11 10.72 10.16
C THR A 7 -4.51 10.24 10.54
N ASN A 8 -5.53 11.05 10.25
CA ASN A 8 -6.93 10.66 10.47
C ASN A 8 -7.30 9.34 9.78
N LEU A 9 -6.57 8.98 8.73
CA LEU A 9 -6.78 7.76 7.97
C LEU A 9 -6.43 6.50 8.78
N PHE A 10 -5.36 6.54 9.57
CA PHE A 10 -4.84 5.37 10.29
C PHE A 10 -5.12 5.42 11.80
N THR A 11 -5.62 6.52 12.34
CA THR A 11 -5.79 6.68 13.79
C THR A 11 -6.65 5.57 14.42
N SER A 12 -7.77 5.21 13.77
CA SER A 12 -8.70 4.19 14.29
C SER A 12 -8.13 2.77 14.25
N ILE A 13 -7.13 2.51 13.39
CA ILE A 13 -6.53 1.20 13.15
C ILE A 13 -5.06 1.12 13.59
N SER A 14 -4.57 2.17 14.23
CA SER A 14 -3.16 2.28 14.63
C SER A 14 -2.74 1.18 15.61
N SER A 15 -3.62 0.78 16.53
CA SER A 15 -3.36 -0.29 17.49
C SER A 15 -3.11 -1.64 16.81
N ASP A 16 -3.90 -1.95 15.78
CA ASP A 16 -3.81 -3.21 15.06
C ASP A 16 -2.54 -3.25 14.20
N ILE A 17 -2.21 -2.12 13.56
CA ILE A 17 -0.94 -1.97 12.81
C ILE A 17 0.26 -2.14 13.74
N MET A 18 0.26 -1.50 14.91
CA MET A 18 1.32 -1.68 15.92
C MET A 18 1.38 -3.12 16.43
N GLY A 19 0.25 -3.79 16.61
CA GLY A 19 0.18 -5.19 16.98
C GLY A 19 0.85 -6.13 15.96
N VAL A 20 0.56 -5.92 14.67
CA VAL A 20 1.21 -6.67 13.57
C VAL A 20 2.70 -6.36 13.51
N ALA A 21 3.10 -5.09 13.59
CA ALA A 21 4.51 -4.70 13.61
C ALA A 21 5.25 -5.33 14.81
N GLY A 22 4.63 -5.38 15.98
CA GLY A 22 5.18 -6.06 17.16
C GLY A 22 5.44 -7.56 16.93
N LYS A 23 4.48 -8.26 16.30
CA LYS A 23 4.66 -9.69 15.95
C LYS A 23 5.80 -9.89 14.94
N ILE A 24 5.89 -9.02 13.92
CA ILE A 24 6.98 -9.06 12.93
C ILE A 24 8.32 -8.78 13.63
N SER A 25 8.37 -7.82 14.55
CA SER A 25 9.57 -7.49 15.30
C SER A 25 10.03 -8.63 16.20
N ALA A 26 9.12 -9.36 16.81
CA ALA A 26 9.42 -10.49 17.71
C ALA A 26 9.82 -11.78 16.96
N ALA A 27 9.46 -11.93 15.69
CA ALA A 27 9.73 -13.14 14.92
C ALA A 27 11.21 -13.26 14.54
N ASP A 28 11.81 -14.45 14.64
CA ASP A 28 13.18 -14.73 14.22
C ASP A 28 13.32 -14.74 12.69
N LYS A 29 12.30 -15.28 12.01
CA LYS A 29 12.23 -15.38 10.56
C LYS A 29 10.85 -14.95 10.07
N VAL A 30 10.82 -14.15 9.02
CA VAL A 30 9.58 -13.67 8.39
C VAL A 30 9.49 -14.21 6.97
N ILE A 31 8.31 -14.70 6.59
CA ILE A 31 8.03 -15.18 5.24
C ILE A 31 6.96 -14.27 4.65
N LEU A 32 7.35 -13.58 3.59
CA LEU A 32 6.50 -12.65 2.87
C LEU A 32 5.91 -13.32 1.64
N ILE A 33 4.60 -13.34 1.53
CA ILE A 33 3.88 -13.97 0.42
C ILE A 33 2.95 -12.95 -0.21
N ALA A 34 2.99 -12.82 -1.54
CA ALA A 34 2.09 -11.96 -2.29
C ALA A 34 1.84 -12.52 -3.70
N PRO A 35 0.75 -12.13 -4.38
CA PRO A 35 0.57 -12.43 -5.78
C PRO A 35 1.63 -11.73 -6.64
N ALA A 36 2.00 -12.36 -7.76
CA ALA A 36 2.98 -11.82 -8.71
C ALA A 36 2.34 -10.79 -9.65
N ASP A 37 1.79 -9.74 -9.07
CA ASP A 37 1.28 -8.56 -9.77
C ASP A 37 1.94 -7.28 -9.21
N VAL A 38 1.63 -6.14 -9.81
CA VAL A 38 2.27 -4.88 -9.45
C VAL A 38 1.93 -4.47 -8.00
N GLU A 39 0.67 -4.61 -7.60
CA GLU A 39 0.22 -4.22 -6.26
C GLU A 39 0.86 -5.11 -5.19
N GLY A 40 0.82 -6.44 -5.38
CA GLY A 40 1.45 -7.40 -4.47
C GLY A 40 2.95 -7.17 -4.34
N ALA A 41 3.64 -6.94 -5.47
CA ALA A 41 5.08 -6.67 -5.46
C ALA A 41 5.44 -5.37 -4.73
N VAL A 42 4.67 -4.30 -4.94
CA VAL A 42 4.91 -3.01 -4.29
C VAL A 42 4.56 -3.08 -2.79
N ALA A 43 3.45 -3.71 -2.42
CA ALA A 43 3.10 -3.92 -1.01
C ALA A 43 4.19 -4.72 -0.28
N LEU A 44 4.70 -5.78 -0.92
CA LEU A 44 5.77 -6.61 -0.40
C LEU A 44 7.06 -5.82 -0.21
N SER A 45 7.41 -4.95 -1.18
CA SER A 45 8.62 -4.12 -1.12
C SER A 45 8.64 -3.15 0.06
N GLN A 46 7.47 -2.68 0.53
CA GLN A 46 7.37 -1.85 1.73
C GLN A 46 7.86 -2.61 2.97
N LEU A 47 7.39 -3.84 3.14
CA LEU A 47 7.79 -4.70 4.27
C LEU A 47 9.25 -5.13 4.16
N GLU A 48 9.71 -5.52 2.97
CA GLU A 48 11.12 -5.88 2.73
C GLU A 48 12.06 -4.74 3.12
N ALA A 49 11.71 -3.51 2.78
CA ALA A 49 12.50 -2.34 3.11
C ALA A 49 12.74 -2.23 4.63
N SER A 50 11.69 -2.42 5.44
CA SER A 50 11.80 -2.36 6.89
C SER A 50 12.59 -3.53 7.48
N LEU A 51 12.39 -4.74 6.97
CA LEU A 51 13.13 -5.93 7.42
C LEU A 51 14.64 -5.81 7.11
N LEU A 52 14.97 -5.27 5.92
CA LEU A 52 16.36 -5.00 5.54
C LEU A 52 16.99 -3.90 6.39
N ASP A 53 16.24 -2.84 6.73
CA ASP A 53 16.73 -1.77 7.61
C ASP A 53 16.97 -2.29 9.05
N GLN A 54 16.24 -3.31 9.49
CA GLN A 54 16.42 -3.99 10.77
C GLN A 54 17.41 -5.18 10.71
N SER A 55 18.00 -5.46 9.55
CA SER A 55 18.84 -6.64 9.33
C SER A 55 18.17 -7.96 9.71
N LYS A 56 16.85 -8.06 9.48
CA LYS A 56 16.04 -9.21 9.84
C LYS A 56 16.03 -10.26 8.75
N ASN A 57 16.06 -11.53 9.15
CA ASN A 57 15.97 -12.65 8.21
C ASN A 57 14.57 -12.76 7.64
N TYR A 58 14.47 -12.76 6.32
CA TYR A 58 13.19 -12.98 5.65
C TYR A 58 13.34 -13.79 4.37
N GLN A 59 12.22 -14.36 3.94
CA GLN A 59 12.10 -15.06 2.67
C GLN A 59 10.90 -14.50 1.92
N ARG A 60 11.05 -14.27 0.62
CA ARG A 60 9.97 -13.82 -0.27
C ARG A 60 9.47 -14.96 -1.12
N LYS A 61 8.15 -15.07 -1.25
CA LYS A 61 7.49 -15.97 -2.18
C LYS A 61 6.44 -15.20 -2.97
N LEU A 62 6.54 -15.21 -4.29
CA LEU A 62 5.52 -14.69 -5.18
C LEU A 62 4.68 -15.86 -5.69
N LEU A 63 3.38 -15.76 -5.51
CA LEU A 63 2.39 -16.69 -6.02
C LEU A 63 1.96 -16.28 -7.43
N PRO A 64 1.49 -17.20 -8.27
CA PRO A 64 0.88 -16.81 -9.55
C PRO A 64 -0.20 -15.75 -9.34
N PRO A 65 -0.39 -14.81 -10.29
CA PRO A 65 -1.48 -13.85 -10.22
C PRO A 65 -2.81 -14.59 -10.11
N ARG A 66 -3.62 -14.25 -9.12
CA ARG A 66 -4.95 -14.87 -8.95
C ARG A 66 -5.89 -14.34 -10.04
N LYS A 67 -6.59 -15.25 -10.71
CA LYS A 67 -7.77 -14.91 -11.49
C LYS A 67 -8.90 -14.59 -10.51
N HIS A 68 -9.73 -13.63 -10.84
CA HIS A 68 -10.78 -13.02 -10.00
C HIS A 68 -11.75 -13.97 -9.26
N ASN A 69 -11.67 -15.29 -9.44
CA ASN A 69 -12.62 -16.27 -8.90
C ASN A 69 -12.01 -17.52 -8.26
N ASP A 70 -10.71 -17.61 -8.11
CA ASP A 70 -10.12 -18.82 -7.51
C ASP A 70 -10.01 -18.66 -5.99
N GLY A 71 -11.11 -19.02 -5.29
CA GLY A 71 -11.15 -19.16 -3.82
C GLY A 71 -10.39 -20.37 -3.29
N THR A 72 -9.52 -20.98 -4.06
CA THR A 72 -8.68 -22.09 -3.60
C THR A 72 -7.52 -21.56 -2.78
N GLU A 73 -7.57 -21.81 -1.47
CA GLU A 73 -6.40 -21.69 -0.60
C GLU A 73 -5.27 -22.55 -1.19
N ASP A 74 -4.14 -21.92 -1.45
CA ASP A 74 -2.98 -22.63 -1.96
C ASP A 74 -2.42 -23.51 -0.85
N GLU A 75 -2.70 -24.82 -0.87
CA GLU A 75 -2.21 -25.80 0.11
C GLU A 75 -0.69 -25.77 0.28
N LYS A 76 0.03 -25.24 -0.73
CA LYS A 76 1.49 -25.13 -0.75
C LYS A 76 2.07 -24.10 0.26
N THR A 77 1.22 -23.36 0.96
CA THR A 77 1.67 -22.35 1.93
C THR A 77 1.63 -22.82 3.38
N LYS A 78 1.19 -24.06 3.65
CA LYS A 78 0.95 -24.56 5.02
C LYS A 78 2.20 -24.91 5.84
N ASP A 79 3.35 -25.14 5.20
CA ASP A 79 4.54 -25.76 5.84
C ASP A 79 5.73 -24.80 6.03
N PHE A 80 5.49 -23.53 6.36
CA PHE A 80 6.59 -22.61 6.59
C PHE A 80 6.93 -22.49 8.08
N GLU A 81 8.22 -22.70 8.43
CA GLU A 81 8.76 -22.35 9.74
C GLU A 81 9.02 -20.83 9.81
N GLY A 82 8.32 -20.14 10.71
CA GLY A 82 8.42 -18.70 10.93
C GLY A 82 7.09 -17.98 10.83
N LEU A 83 7.11 -16.66 10.99
CA LEU A 83 5.93 -15.81 10.84
C LEU A 83 5.64 -15.58 9.35
N VAL A 84 4.47 -15.99 8.91
CA VAL A 84 4.00 -15.82 7.53
C VAL A 84 3.15 -14.55 7.43
N ILE A 85 3.53 -13.64 6.55
CA ILE A 85 2.75 -12.47 6.16
C ILE A 85 2.27 -12.66 4.73
N GLU A 86 0.98 -12.76 4.54
CA GLU A 86 0.35 -12.98 3.24
C GLU A 86 -0.46 -11.76 2.82
N ILE A 87 -0.13 -11.19 1.67
CA ILE A 87 -0.80 -10.01 1.10
C ILE A 87 -1.89 -10.48 0.15
N GLN A 88 -3.12 -10.02 0.39
CA GLN A 88 -4.33 -10.39 -0.35
C GLN A 88 -5.01 -9.16 -0.95
N PRO A 89 -4.46 -8.55 -2.02
CA PRO A 89 -4.91 -7.24 -2.50
C PRO A 89 -6.30 -7.26 -3.17
N PHE A 90 -6.84 -8.43 -3.49
CA PHE A 90 -8.09 -8.56 -4.24
C PHE A 90 -9.33 -8.83 -3.38
N PHE A 91 -9.17 -9.03 -2.08
CA PHE A 91 -10.28 -9.31 -1.19
C PHE A 91 -10.48 -8.12 -0.26
N GLU A 92 -11.69 -7.58 -0.26
CA GLU A 92 -12.12 -6.66 0.79
C GLU A 92 -12.64 -7.49 1.96
N SER A 93 -12.05 -7.31 3.13
CA SER A 93 -12.47 -7.93 4.37
C SER A 93 -13.05 -6.88 5.32
N GLN A 94 -13.87 -7.32 6.27
CA GLN A 94 -14.30 -6.46 7.38
C GLN A 94 -13.13 -6.12 8.32
N SER A 95 -12.09 -6.94 8.29
CA SER A 95 -10.85 -6.73 9.05
C SER A 95 -9.68 -6.65 8.07
N MET A 96 -8.81 -5.66 8.25
CA MET A 96 -7.59 -5.55 7.46
C MET A 96 -6.56 -6.64 7.75
N PHE A 97 -6.65 -7.30 8.91
CA PHE A 97 -5.78 -8.39 9.31
C PHE A 97 -6.58 -9.60 9.79
N GLU A 98 -6.27 -10.77 9.23
CA GLU A 98 -6.67 -12.06 9.77
C GLU A 98 -5.43 -12.75 10.36
N VAL A 99 -5.50 -13.13 11.62
CA VAL A 99 -4.40 -13.78 12.33
C VAL A 99 -4.79 -15.22 12.65
N ASP A 100 -4.09 -16.17 12.07
CA ASP A 100 -4.24 -17.60 12.34
C ASP A 100 -2.87 -18.17 12.73
N GLY A 101 -2.68 -18.38 14.02
CA GLY A 101 -1.41 -18.87 14.58
C GLY A 101 -0.23 -17.98 14.17
N ASN A 102 0.66 -18.56 13.37
CA ASN A 102 1.87 -17.90 12.83
C ASN A 102 1.65 -17.23 11.46
N ARG A 103 0.40 -17.13 11.01
CA ARG A 103 0.05 -16.51 9.72
C ARG A 103 -0.78 -15.25 9.95
N ILE A 104 -0.40 -14.19 9.25
CA ILE A 104 -1.14 -12.92 9.19
C ILE A 104 -1.46 -12.65 7.73
N LYS A 105 -2.73 -12.56 7.40
CA LYS A 105 -3.20 -12.11 6.08
C LYS A 105 -3.52 -10.62 6.15
N ILE A 106 -3.12 -9.87 5.13
CA ILE A 106 -3.36 -8.43 4.99
C ILE A 106 -4.32 -8.20 3.84
N PHE A 107 -5.44 -7.54 4.11
CA PHE A 107 -6.49 -7.23 3.14
C PHE A 107 -6.67 -5.72 3.00
N PRO A 108 -7.17 -5.23 1.86
CA PRO A 108 -7.68 -3.87 1.76
C PRO A 108 -8.82 -3.65 2.76
N LEU A 109 -8.87 -2.47 3.37
CA LEU A 109 -9.89 -2.10 4.34
C LEU A 109 -10.78 -1.00 3.79
N SER A 110 -12.08 -1.27 3.65
CA SER A 110 -13.08 -0.25 3.36
C SER A 110 -13.25 0.68 4.55
N VAL A 111 -13.14 1.99 4.32
CA VAL A 111 -13.26 3.02 5.35
C VAL A 111 -14.26 4.10 4.96
N GLY A 112 -15.07 4.54 5.92
CA GLY A 112 -15.89 5.72 5.82
C GLY A 112 -15.14 6.93 6.37
N ILE A 113 -15.03 7.99 5.60
CA ILE A 113 -14.33 9.21 5.99
C ILE A 113 -15.31 10.37 6.02
N ASN A 114 -15.45 11.00 7.17
CA ASN A 114 -16.22 12.23 7.33
C ASN A 114 -15.30 13.43 7.11
N LEU A 115 -15.52 14.15 6.04
CA LEU A 115 -14.80 15.38 5.76
C LEU A 115 -15.54 16.53 6.40
N SER A 116 -14.91 17.16 7.37
CA SER A 116 -15.49 18.22 8.25
C SER A 116 -16.22 19.37 7.55
N LYS A 117 -16.00 19.55 6.25
CA LYS A 117 -16.65 20.57 5.42
C LYS A 117 -17.91 20.08 4.70
N SER A 118 -18.09 18.79 4.59
CA SER A 118 -19.24 18.15 3.93
C SER A 118 -19.80 17.16 4.95
N LYS A 119 -21.06 17.33 5.37
CA LYS A 119 -21.75 16.36 6.22
C LYS A 119 -22.06 15.03 5.50
N ARG A 120 -21.38 14.75 4.40
CA ARG A 120 -21.55 13.54 3.62
C ARG A 120 -20.46 12.56 3.99
N ASP A 121 -20.85 11.33 4.25
CA ASP A 121 -19.91 10.23 4.41
C ASP A 121 -19.36 9.85 3.03
N HIS A 122 -18.05 9.82 2.94
CA HIS A 122 -17.32 9.37 1.77
C HIS A 122 -16.73 8.00 2.05
N HIS A 123 -16.83 7.09 1.11
CA HIS A 123 -16.28 5.75 1.22
C HIS A 123 -15.03 5.63 0.34
N GLY A 124 -14.06 4.91 0.84
CA GLY A 124 -12.83 4.57 0.12
C GLY A 124 -12.19 3.33 0.70
N ALA A 125 -11.06 2.90 0.16
CA ALA A 125 -10.32 1.76 0.68
C ALA A 125 -8.88 2.14 1.01
N ILE A 126 -8.39 1.65 2.15
CA ILE A 126 -6.97 1.64 2.47
C ILE A 126 -6.40 0.37 1.85
N GLU A 127 -5.61 0.52 0.80
CA GLU A 127 -5.05 -0.58 0.04
C GLU A 127 -3.89 -1.27 0.78
N CYS A 128 -3.59 -2.53 0.40
CA CYS A 128 -2.52 -3.30 1.01
C CYS A 128 -1.17 -2.58 0.98
N VAL A 129 -0.88 -1.82 -0.08
CA VAL A 129 0.37 -1.04 -0.18
C VAL A 129 0.47 0.00 0.93
N ALA A 130 -0.61 0.74 1.18
CA ALA A 130 -0.65 1.75 2.24
C ALA A 130 -0.56 1.13 3.64
N LEU A 131 -1.23 -0.01 3.87
CA LEU A 131 -1.14 -0.77 5.13
C LEU A 131 0.29 -1.29 5.36
N CYS A 132 0.92 -1.89 4.35
CA CYS A 132 2.31 -2.35 4.42
C CYS A 132 3.29 -1.20 4.66
N ALA A 133 3.07 -0.03 4.05
CA ALA A 133 3.87 1.17 4.29
C ALA A 133 3.73 1.67 5.75
N ALA A 134 2.52 1.61 6.33
CA ALA A 134 2.29 1.97 7.72
C ALA A 134 2.97 0.99 8.69
N ILE A 135 2.89 -0.32 8.43
CA ILE A 135 3.61 -1.35 9.20
C ILE A 135 5.12 -1.13 9.09
N ALA A 136 5.64 -0.93 7.87
CA ALA A 136 7.07 -0.71 7.63
C ALA A 136 7.60 0.53 8.33
N HIS A 137 6.82 1.62 8.34
CA HIS A 137 7.16 2.82 9.11
C HIS A 137 7.25 2.55 10.61
N ASN A 138 6.29 1.80 11.16
CA ASN A 138 6.30 1.45 12.59
C ASN A 138 7.48 0.55 12.95
N LEU A 139 7.84 -0.40 12.07
CA LEU A 139 9.00 -1.27 12.26
C LEU A 139 10.33 -0.51 12.21
N SER A 140 10.48 0.43 11.30
CA SER A 140 11.74 1.15 11.04
C SER A 140 11.48 2.62 10.67
N PRO A 141 11.10 3.47 11.64
CA PRO A 141 10.69 4.84 11.38
C PRO A 141 11.79 5.72 10.76
N ASP A 142 13.05 5.44 11.08
CA ASP A 142 14.23 6.13 10.55
C ASP A 142 14.96 5.35 9.46
N GLY A 143 14.38 4.25 8.99
CA GLY A 143 14.97 3.38 7.99
C GLY A 143 15.20 4.08 6.65
N VAL A 144 16.41 3.94 6.11
CA VAL A 144 16.78 4.57 4.83
C VAL A 144 15.99 3.97 3.67
N ARG A 145 15.81 2.64 3.70
CA ARG A 145 15.06 1.93 2.65
C ARG A 145 13.56 2.21 2.76
N VAL A 146 13.03 2.22 3.98
CA VAL A 146 11.63 2.60 4.24
C VAL A 146 11.35 4.00 3.71
N ARG A 147 12.25 4.96 3.94
CA ARG A 147 12.12 6.31 3.41
C ARG A 147 12.09 6.35 1.89
N LYS A 148 12.93 5.56 1.22
CA LYS A 148 12.95 5.46 -0.24
C LYS A 148 11.68 4.83 -0.83
N GLN A 149 11.06 3.91 -0.11
CA GLN A 149 9.82 3.26 -0.55
C GLN A 149 8.55 4.06 -0.20
N ARG A 150 8.68 5.05 0.68
CA ARG A 150 7.56 5.84 1.19
C ARG A 150 6.66 6.47 0.11
N PRO A 151 7.19 7.03 -0.99
CA PRO A 151 6.36 7.60 -2.05
C PRO A 151 5.42 6.58 -2.70
N LEU A 152 5.79 5.30 -2.69
CA LEU A 152 4.98 4.24 -3.28
C LEU A 152 3.76 3.85 -2.42
N ALA A 153 3.65 4.35 -1.19
CA ALA A 153 2.51 4.03 -0.31
C ALA A 153 1.15 4.35 -0.94
N ILE A 154 1.09 5.32 -1.85
CA ILE A 154 -0.14 5.74 -2.55
C ILE A 154 -0.45 4.89 -3.80
N SER A 155 0.47 4.07 -4.26
CA SER A 155 0.36 3.39 -5.56
C SER A 155 -0.77 2.36 -5.62
N GLY A 156 -1.16 1.75 -4.49
CA GLY A 156 -2.30 0.82 -4.44
C GLY A 156 -3.59 1.49 -4.88
N SER A 157 -3.92 2.64 -4.30
CA SER A 157 -5.11 3.43 -4.69
C SER A 157 -5.01 3.88 -6.15
N TRP A 158 -3.82 4.23 -6.62
CA TRP A 158 -3.60 4.64 -8.00
C TRP A 158 -3.85 3.47 -8.97
N LEU A 159 -3.34 2.27 -8.68
CA LEU A 159 -3.54 1.07 -9.50
C LEU A 159 -5.02 0.65 -9.57
N ARG A 160 -5.80 0.95 -8.55
CA ARG A 160 -7.25 0.69 -8.51
C ARG A 160 -8.10 1.79 -9.14
N GLY A 161 -7.50 2.75 -9.79
CA GLY A 161 -8.22 3.78 -10.55
C GLY A 161 -8.83 4.87 -9.68
N ALA A 162 -8.24 5.19 -8.53
CA ALA A 162 -8.69 6.29 -7.65
C ALA A 162 -8.80 7.64 -8.36
N PHE A 163 -8.11 7.81 -9.48
CA PHE A 163 -8.23 8.99 -10.36
C PHE A 163 -9.48 8.97 -11.23
N ASP A 164 -10.08 7.81 -11.46
CA ASP A 164 -11.24 7.65 -12.33
C ASP A 164 -12.54 7.94 -11.59
N THR A 165 -12.50 7.93 -10.28
CA THR A 165 -13.56 8.41 -9.42
C THR A 165 -13.43 9.92 -9.23
N ASN A 166 -14.52 10.66 -9.29
CA ASN A 166 -14.50 12.12 -9.13
C ASN A 166 -13.92 12.58 -7.79
N TYR A 167 -13.88 11.70 -6.81
CA TYR A 167 -13.32 11.96 -5.50
C TYR A 167 -13.05 10.67 -4.72
N ASP A 168 -11.78 10.38 -4.44
CA ASP A 168 -11.36 9.35 -3.49
C ASP A 168 -10.73 10.02 -2.26
N PRO A 169 -11.40 9.96 -1.10
CA PRO A 169 -10.94 10.63 0.10
C PRO A 169 -9.67 9.99 0.67
N VAL A 170 -9.52 8.67 0.57
CA VAL A 170 -8.32 7.94 1.07
C VAL A 170 -7.10 8.36 0.27
N TYR A 171 -7.23 8.32 -1.07
CA TYR A 171 -6.16 8.77 -1.96
C TYR A 171 -5.76 10.23 -1.68
N SER A 172 -6.74 11.11 -1.55
CA SER A 172 -6.49 12.54 -1.33
C SER A 172 -5.79 12.80 0.01
N LEU A 173 -6.23 12.17 1.09
CA LEU A 173 -5.63 12.30 2.41
C LEU A 173 -4.19 11.76 2.45
N LEU A 174 -3.97 10.58 1.85
CA LEU A 174 -2.64 9.97 1.80
C LEU A 174 -1.68 10.80 0.92
N ARG A 175 -2.14 11.26 -0.25
CA ARG A 175 -1.39 12.15 -1.13
C ARG A 175 -0.97 13.43 -0.42
N ASP A 176 -1.90 14.09 0.24
CA ASP A 176 -1.64 15.37 0.91
C ASP A 176 -0.66 15.18 2.07
N HIS A 177 -0.79 14.10 2.83
CA HIS A 177 0.17 13.74 3.88
C HIS A 177 1.59 13.50 3.32
N LEU A 178 1.72 12.70 2.26
CA LEU A 178 3.01 12.40 1.62
C LEU A 178 3.66 13.67 1.00
N LYS A 179 2.84 14.57 0.47
CA LYS A 179 3.28 15.86 -0.03
C LYS A 179 3.78 16.76 1.11
N GLU A 180 3.04 16.84 2.20
CA GLU A 180 3.41 17.66 3.38
C GLU A 180 4.68 17.15 4.07
N GLU A 181 4.93 15.84 4.06
CA GLU A 181 6.18 15.29 4.59
C GLU A 181 7.36 15.39 3.62
N GLY A 182 7.13 15.79 2.36
CA GLY A 182 8.14 15.91 1.32
C GLY A 182 8.54 14.59 0.64
N SER A 183 7.77 13.52 0.84
CA SER A 183 7.99 12.25 0.13
C SER A 183 7.46 12.27 -1.31
N LEU A 184 6.48 13.15 -1.61
CA LEU A 184 5.94 13.37 -2.95
C LEU A 184 6.13 14.82 -3.36
N ASP A 185 6.66 15.05 -4.56
CA ASP A 185 6.65 16.34 -5.24
C ASP A 185 5.60 16.32 -6.36
N ILE A 186 4.47 16.98 -6.11
CA ILE A 186 3.36 17.05 -7.08
C ILE A 186 3.45 18.39 -7.79
N ARG A 187 3.75 18.35 -9.07
CA ARG A 187 3.84 19.54 -9.91
C ARG A 187 2.70 19.55 -10.94
N PRO A 188 2.08 20.71 -11.20
CA PRO A 188 1.15 20.83 -12.31
C PRO A 188 1.90 20.55 -13.61
N MET A 189 1.30 19.71 -14.47
CA MET A 189 1.84 19.51 -15.80
C MET A 189 1.70 20.82 -16.60
N PRO A 190 2.75 21.27 -17.29
CA PRO A 190 2.58 22.31 -18.28
C PRO A 190 1.60 21.83 -19.35
N GLU A 191 0.73 22.74 -19.84
CA GLU A 191 -0.16 22.43 -20.96
C GLU A 191 0.68 21.95 -22.15
N VAL A 192 0.50 20.71 -22.53
CA VAL A 192 1.13 20.17 -23.74
C VAL A 192 0.21 20.58 -24.88
N ALA A 193 0.69 21.45 -25.74
CA ALA A 193 -0.08 22.04 -26.84
C ALA A 193 -0.59 21.01 -27.89
N LYS A 194 -0.10 19.78 -27.87
CA LYS A 194 -0.59 18.66 -28.69
C LYS A 194 -0.73 17.42 -27.84
N PRO A 195 -1.87 16.70 -27.93
CA PRO A 195 -2.01 15.43 -27.26
C PRO A 195 -1.00 14.42 -27.82
N LEU A 196 -0.35 13.71 -26.92
CA LEU A 196 0.56 12.59 -27.27
C LEU A 196 -0.18 11.38 -27.87
N SER A 197 -1.47 11.46 -28.04
CA SER A 197 -2.30 10.46 -28.71
C SER A 197 -1.78 10.02 -30.06
N ASP A 198 -1.12 10.94 -30.79
CA ASP A 198 -0.53 10.64 -32.10
C ASP A 198 0.75 9.79 -32.00
N MET A 199 1.39 9.75 -30.85
CA MET A 199 2.64 8.99 -30.61
C MET A 199 2.40 7.60 -30.03
N ILE A 200 1.31 7.42 -29.27
CA ILE A 200 0.97 6.14 -28.62
C ILE A 200 -0.51 5.84 -28.88
N PRO A 201 -0.82 5.10 -29.97
CA PRO A 201 -2.20 4.72 -30.28
C PRO A 201 -2.86 4.01 -29.08
N ASN A 202 -4.08 4.39 -28.76
CA ASN A 202 -4.90 3.83 -27.66
C ASN A 202 -4.37 4.07 -26.22
N PHE A 203 -3.40 4.97 -26.04
CA PHE A 203 -3.02 5.37 -24.68
C PHE A 203 -3.97 6.47 -24.21
N PRO A 204 -4.77 6.28 -23.14
CA PRO A 204 -5.68 7.31 -22.66
C PRO A 204 -4.87 8.55 -22.22
N GLU A 205 -5.17 9.70 -22.81
CA GLU A 205 -4.55 10.99 -22.47
C GLU A 205 -4.53 11.25 -20.96
N ARG A 206 -5.59 10.82 -20.30
CA ARG A 206 -5.81 10.90 -18.88
C ARG A 206 -4.77 10.10 -18.05
N MET A 207 -4.44 8.87 -18.47
CA MET A 207 -3.40 8.07 -17.82
C MET A 207 -2.03 8.68 -17.99
N PHE A 208 -1.75 9.24 -19.16
CA PHE A 208 -0.48 9.92 -19.43
C PHE A 208 -0.30 11.16 -18.53
N LYS A 209 -1.32 11.99 -18.41
CA LYS A 209 -1.31 13.17 -17.50
C LYS A 209 -1.09 12.74 -16.05
N SER A 210 -1.68 11.62 -15.62
CA SER A 210 -1.52 11.10 -14.27
C SER A 210 -0.11 10.54 -13.99
N CYS A 211 0.49 9.84 -14.95
CA CYS A 211 1.83 9.26 -14.80
C CYS A 211 2.95 10.30 -14.70
N LEU A 212 2.78 11.47 -15.32
CA LEU A 212 3.81 12.53 -15.33
C LEU A 212 3.77 13.46 -14.12
N VAL A 213 2.72 13.38 -13.30
CA VAL A 213 2.52 14.30 -12.16
C VAL A 213 3.24 13.85 -10.90
N CYS A 214 3.63 12.58 -10.79
CA CYS A 214 4.34 12.06 -9.62
C CYS A 214 5.83 11.91 -9.92
N SER A 215 6.65 12.90 -9.58
CA SER A 215 8.11 12.71 -9.46
C SER A 215 8.44 12.40 -8.01
N PHE A 216 9.30 11.42 -7.80
CA PHE A 216 9.79 11.08 -6.47
C PHE A 216 10.81 12.15 -6.05
N ALA A 217 10.62 12.71 -4.87
CA ALA A 217 11.65 13.55 -4.25
C ALA A 217 12.82 12.63 -3.86
N THR A 218 13.96 12.84 -4.48
CA THR A 218 15.23 12.13 -4.20
C THR A 218 15.94 12.73 -2.99
#